data_97041e5c77a555b29bd947e38be1b6f8
#
_entry.id   97041e5c77a555b29bd947e38be1b6f8
#
_cell.length_a   1.000
_cell.length_b   1.000
_cell.length_c   1.000
_cell.angle_alpha   90.00
_cell.angle_beta   90.00
_cell.angle_gamma   90.00
#
_symmetry.space_group_name_H-M   'P 1'
#
loop_
_entity.id
_entity.type
_entity.pdbx_description
1 polymer ?
#
loop_
_entity_poly.entity_id
_entity_poly.type
_entity_poly.pdbx_seq_one_letter_code
_entity_poly.pdbx_strand_id
1 'polypeptide(L)'
;MEDSASASLSSAAATGTSTSTPAAPTARKQLDKEQVRKAVDALLTHCKSRKNNYGLLLNENESLFLMVVLWKIPSKELRVRLTLPHSIRSDSEDICLFTKDEPNSTPEKTEQFYRKLLNKHGIKTVSQIISLQTLKKEYKSYEAKLRLLSSFDFFLTDARIRRLLPSLIGRHFYQRKKVPVSVNLLSKNLSREINDCIGGTVLNISKSGSFQCYTYW
;
A
#
# COMPACT_ATOMS: atom_id res chain seq x y z
N MET A 1 4.46 -57.75 61.26
CA MET A 1 5.35 -58.56 60.40
C MET A 1 5.75 -57.57 59.30
N GLU A 2 6.86 -56.83 59.55
CA GLU A 2 8.22 -57.18 59.15
C GLU A 2 8.28 -57.12 57.60
N ASP A 3 9.16 -56.41 56.90
CA ASP A 3 10.48 -55.89 57.23
C ASP A 3 10.84 -54.75 56.33
N SER A 4 11.55 -53.85 56.89
CA SER A 4 12.55 -52.95 56.47
C SER A 4 13.47 -53.45 55.33
N ALA A 5 13.80 -52.60 54.42
CA ALA A 5 15.16 -52.52 53.85
C ALA A 5 15.44 -51.12 53.30
N SER A 6 16.31 -50.45 53.93
CA SER A 6 17.07 -49.27 53.57
C SER A 6 18.12 -49.59 52.53
N ALA A 7 18.35 -48.74 51.55
CA ALA A 7 19.66 -48.49 50.88
C ALA A 7 19.59 -47.19 50.14
N SER A 8 20.17 -46.14 50.60
CA SER A 8 21.47 -45.46 50.35
C SER A 8 21.60 -44.80 48.98
N LEU A 9 21.61 -43.48 49.05
CA LEU A 9 22.53 -42.52 48.44
C LEU A 9 23.04 -42.78 47.01
N SER A 10 22.60 -41.91 46.09
CA SER A 10 23.55 -41.37 45.11
C SER A 10 23.14 -39.96 44.72
N SER A 11 24.04 -39.05 45.01
CA SER A 11 24.13 -37.65 44.60
C SER A 11 24.26 -37.55 43.09
N ALA A 12 23.40 -36.81 42.40
CA ALA A 12 23.69 -36.35 41.05
C ALA A 12 23.15 -34.95 40.85
N ALA A 13 24.09 -34.11 40.61
CA ALA A 13 24.16 -32.73 40.15
C ALA A 13 22.90 -32.10 39.61
N ALA A 14 22.57 -30.95 40.19
CA ALA A 14 21.67 -29.94 39.63
C ALA A 14 22.30 -29.31 38.37
N THR A 15 21.81 -29.66 37.22
CA THR A 15 21.99 -28.85 35.99
C THR A 15 21.00 -27.74 36.00
N GLY A 16 21.47 -26.54 36.37
CA GLY A 16 20.75 -25.31 36.28
C GLY A 16 20.41 -25.02 34.81
N THR A 17 19.16 -25.19 34.44
CA THR A 17 18.64 -24.67 33.19
C THR A 17 18.50 -23.17 33.34
N SER A 18 19.49 -22.42 32.88
CA SER A 18 19.40 -20.96 32.73
C SER A 18 18.38 -20.66 31.68
N THR A 19 17.16 -20.31 32.13
CA THR A 19 16.15 -19.63 31.32
C THR A 19 16.72 -18.28 30.91
N SER A 20 17.31 -18.21 29.71
CA SER A 20 17.70 -16.96 29.09
C SER A 20 16.42 -16.20 28.75
N THR A 21 16.07 -15.26 29.58
CA THR A 21 15.10 -14.19 29.28
C THR A 21 15.52 -13.57 27.93
N PRO A 22 14.65 -13.49 26.92
CA PRO A 22 15.03 -12.81 25.68
C PRO A 22 15.24 -11.34 25.99
N ALA A 23 16.48 -10.90 25.79
CA ALA A 23 16.88 -9.51 25.95
C ALA A 23 15.96 -8.62 25.11
N ALA A 24 15.46 -7.56 25.73
CA ALA A 24 14.72 -6.52 25.06
C ALA A 24 15.49 -6.03 23.82
N PRO A 25 14.82 -5.71 22.69
CA PRO A 25 15.48 -5.30 21.46
C PRO A 25 16.13 -3.94 21.66
N THR A 26 17.38 -3.96 22.01
CA THR A 26 18.24 -2.78 22.06
C THR A 26 18.56 -2.35 20.65
N ALA A 27 18.28 -1.08 20.36
CA ALA A 27 18.65 -0.31 19.17
C ALA A 27 18.10 -0.88 17.84
N ARG A 28 17.27 -0.09 17.20
CA ARG A 28 16.89 -0.27 15.79
C ARG A 28 18.19 -0.37 14.99
N LYS A 29 18.60 -1.58 14.62
CA LYS A 29 19.73 -1.77 13.71
C LYS A 29 19.36 -1.02 12.43
N GLN A 30 20.09 0.04 12.16
CA GLN A 30 19.98 0.74 10.89
C GLN A 30 20.24 -0.27 9.79
N LEU A 31 19.34 -0.32 8.81
CA LEU A 31 19.50 -1.20 7.67
C LEU A 31 20.79 -0.83 6.94
N ASP A 32 21.67 -1.79 6.74
CA ASP A 32 22.93 -1.57 6.03
C ASP A 32 22.64 -1.38 4.53
N LYS A 33 22.88 -0.15 4.05
CA LYS A 33 22.63 0.22 2.66
C LYS A 33 23.49 -0.55 1.66
N GLU A 34 24.72 -0.91 2.06
CA GLU A 34 25.62 -1.68 1.20
C GLU A 34 25.13 -3.12 1.05
N GLN A 35 24.66 -3.72 2.13
CA GLN A 35 24.10 -5.06 2.10
C GLN A 35 22.84 -5.11 1.21
N VAL A 36 21.95 -4.11 1.31
CA VAL A 36 20.77 -4.01 0.43
C VAL A 36 21.18 -3.87 -1.02
N ARG A 37 22.16 -3.02 -1.34
CA ARG A 37 22.67 -2.86 -2.71
C ARG A 37 23.23 -4.16 -3.28
N LYS A 38 24.08 -4.84 -2.53
CA LYS A 38 24.63 -6.16 -2.92
C LYS A 38 23.52 -7.20 -3.15
N ALA A 39 22.50 -7.22 -2.31
CA ALA A 39 21.36 -8.13 -2.48
C ALA A 39 20.57 -7.82 -3.76
N VAL A 40 20.30 -6.55 -4.06
CA VAL A 40 19.62 -6.14 -5.30
C VAL A 40 20.45 -6.49 -6.53
N ASP A 41 21.76 -6.22 -6.52
CA ASP A 41 22.66 -6.56 -7.64
C ASP A 41 22.72 -8.08 -7.88
N ALA A 42 22.75 -8.88 -6.81
CA ALA A 42 22.72 -10.34 -6.90
C ALA A 42 21.38 -10.83 -7.53
N LEU A 43 20.24 -10.25 -7.11
CA LEU A 43 18.94 -10.57 -7.69
C LEU A 43 18.88 -10.22 -9.18
N LEU A 44 19.33 -9.03 -9.56
CA LEU A 44 19.36 -8.59 -10.97
C LEU A 44 20.26 -9.49 -11.82
N THR A 45 21.42 -9.89 -11.30
CA THR A 45 22.34 -10.81 -11.97
C THR A 45 21.71 -12.18 -12.16
N HIS A 46 21.05 -12.71 -11.13
CA HIS A 46 20.30 -13.97 -11.20
C HIS A 46 19.18 -13.91 -12.25
N CYS A 47 18.42 -12.83 -12.27
CA CYS A 47 17.36 -12.64 -13.26
C CYS A 47 17.90 -12.60 -14.70
N LYS A 48 19.03 -11.90 -14.93
CA LYS A 48 19.71 -11.86 -16.25
C LYS A 48 20.22 -13.23 -16.66
N SER A 49 20.85 -13.98 -15.76
CA SER A 49 21.36 -15.34 -16.04
C SER A 49 20.22 -16.30 -16.40
N ARG A 50 19.09 -16.20 -15.73
CA ARG A 50 17.90 -17.00 -16.00
C ARG A 50 17.30 -16.72 -17.37
N LYS A 51 17.28 -15.44 -17.80
CA LYS A 51 16.83 -15.04 -19.15
C LYS A 51 17.70 -15.66 -20.25
N ASN A 52 19.02 -15.61 -20.09
CA ASN A 52 19.96 -16.16 -21.06
C ASN A 52 19.83 -17.69 -21.23
N ASN A 53 19.51 -18.41 -20.14
CA ASN A 53 19.39 -19.86 -20.17
C ASN A 53 18.10 -20.39 -20.84
N TYR A 54 17.02 -19.58 -20.87
CA TYR A 54 15.73 -20.02 -21.38
C TYR A 54 15.36 -19.44 -22.75
N GLY A 55 16.19 -18.58 -23.36
CA GLY A 55 15.95 -18.00 -24.70
C GLY A 55 14.63 -17.23 -24.83
N LEU A 56 14.00 -16.89 -23.73
CA LEU A 56 12.73 -16.21 -23.70
C LEU A 56 12.89 -14.74 -24.09
N LEU A 57 12.20 -14.36 -25.17
CA LEU A 57 11.97 -12.98 -25.57
C LEU A 57 11.34 -12.20 -24.39
N LEU A 58 12.07 -11.26 -23.96
CA LEU A 58 12.02 -10.44 -22.78
C LEU A 58 10.68 -9.77 -22.49
N ASN A 59 10.14 -10.04 -21.32
CA ASN A 59 9.44 -8.99 -20.58
C ASN A 59 10.51 -8.20 -19.80
N GLU A 60 10.72 -6.95 -20.15
CA GLU A 60 11.69 -6.06 -19.52
C GLU A 60 11.33 -5.73 -18.06
N ASN A 61 10.09 -5.99 -17.67
CA ASN A 61 9.56 -5.67 -16.35
C ASN A 61 9.58 -6.91 -15.44
N GLU A 62 10.62 -7.04 -14.64
CA GLU A 62 10.64 -8.01 -13.54
C GLU A 62 10.15 -7.36 -12.26
N SER A 63 9.17 -8.00 -11.63
CA SER A 63 8.64 -7.53 -10.35
C SER A 63 9.52 -8.01 -9.21
N LEU A 64 10.03 -7.09 -8.40
CA LEU A 64 10.72 -7.39 -7.15
C LEU A 64 9.72 -7.35 -5.99
N PHE A 65 9.85 -8.31 -5.09
CA PHE A 65 9.00 -8.41 -3.91
C PHE A 65 9.79 -8.04 -2.67
N LEU A 66 9.28 -7.11 -1.89
CA LEU A 66 9.80 -6.81 -0.56
C LEU A 66 8.95 -7.52 0.49
N MET A 67 9.54 -8.44 1.23
CA MET A 67 8.90 -9.07 2.37
C MET A 67 9.29 -8.32 3.66
N VAL A 68 8.29 -7.81 4.37
CA VAL A 68 8.48 -7.14 5.66
C VAL A 68 7.96 -8.06 6.77
N VAL A 69 8.81 -8.35 7.72
CA VAL A 69 8.47 -9.15 8.90
C VAL A 69 8.12 -8.20 10.05
N LEU A 70 6.93 -8.36 10.60
CA LEU A 70 6.46 -7.57 11.73
C LEU A 70 6.83 -8.27 13.04
N TRP A 71 7.35 -7.51 13.99
CA TRP A 71 7.68 -8.01 15.31
C TRP A 71 6.44 -8.47 16.11
N LYS A 72 5.33 -7.77 15.92
CA LYS A 72 4.06 -8.08 16.59
C LYS A 72 2.92 -7.98 15.61
N ILE A 73 2.05 -8.98 15.62
CA ILE A 73 0.83 -8.98 14.81
C ILE A 73 -0.13 -7.91 15.35
N PRO A 74 -0.62 -6.98 14.51
CA PRO A 74 -1.53 -5.96 14.97
C PRO A 74 -2.90 -6.55 15.33
N SER A 75 -3.55 -6.01 16.35
CA SER A 75 -4.88 -6.44 16.81
C SER A 75 -5.99 -6.11 15.79
N LYS A 76 -5.78 -5.10 14.96
CA LYS A 76 -6.70 -4.64 13.91
C LYS A 76 -5.96 -4.52 12.59
N GLU A 77 -6.67 -4.69 11.49
CA GLU A 77 -6.12 -4.37 10.16
C GLU A 77 -5.72 -2.90 10.09
N LEU A 78 -4.49 -2.67 9.74
CA LEU A 78 -3.92 -1.34 9.57
C LEU A 78 -3.67 -1.07 8.10
N ARG A 79 -4.04 0.13 7.68
CA ARG A 79 -3.72 0.64 6.36
C ARG A 79 -2.84 1.86 6.52
N VAL A 80 -1.56 1.70 6.18
CA VAL A 80 -0.53 2.73 6.33
C VAL A 80 -0.18 3.27 4.96
N ARG A 81 -0.17 4.59 4.82
CA ARG A 81 0.30 5.25 3.60
C ARG A 81 1.80 5.47 3.74
N LEU A 82 2.56 5.06 2.73
CA LEU A 82 4.00 5.22 2.66
C LEU A 82 4.33 6.20 1.53
N THR A 83 5.12 7.20 1.83
CA THR A 83 5.73 8.09 0.84
C THR A 83 7.02 7.45 0.36
N LEU A 84 7.19 7.35 -0.95
CA LEU A 84 8.39 6.78 -1.56
C LEU A 84 9.30 7.90 -2.07
N PRO A 85 10.62 7.74 -2.00
CA PRO A 85 11.56 8.72 -2.56
C PRO A 85 11.49 8.78 -4.09
N HIS A 86 11.10 7.69 -4.73
CA HIS A 86 10.88 7.60 -6.18
C HIS A 86 9.44 7.17 -6.43
N SER A 87 8.76 7.86 -7.34
CA SER A 87 7.41 7.49 -7.75
C SER A 87 7.42 6.12 -8.45
N ILE A 88 6.44 5.27 -8.12
CA ILE A 88 6.21 4.01 -8.83
C ILE A 88 5.50 4.28 -10.16
N ARG A 89 4.83 5.43 -10.25
CA ARG A 89 3.99 5.81 -11.40
C ARG A 89 4.76 6.69 -12.35
N SER A 90 4.46 6.51 -13.64
CA SER A 90 4.96 7.39 -14.68
C SER A 90 4.24 8.73 -14.68
N ASP A 91 4.92 9.79 -15.10
CA ASP A 91 4.33 11.14 -15.20
C ASP A 91 3.23 11.23 -16.28
N SER A 92 3.13 10.20 -17.15
CA SER A 92 2.15 10.11 -18.23
C SER A 92 0.83 9.41 -17.83
N GLU A 93 0.69 8.96 -16.59
CA GLU A 93 -0.53 8.29 -16.13
C GLU A 93 -1.72 9.25 -16.01
N ASP A 94 -2.88 8.82 -16.49
CA ASP A 94 -4.12 9.58 -16.36
C ASP A 94 -4.75 9.40 -14.98
N ILE A 95 -4.93 10.53 -14.29
CA ILE A 95 -5.43 10.59 -12.92
C ILE A 95 -6.83 11.18 -12.88
N CYS A 96 -7.77 10.43 -12.31
CA CYS A 96 -9.13 10.88 -12.08
C CYS A 96 -9.37 11.23 -10.60
N LEU A 97 -9.98 12.38 -10.32
CA LEU A 97 -10.32 12.84 -8.98
C LEU A 97 -11.84 12.82 -8.75
N PHE A 98 -12.29 12.06 -7.76
CA PHE A 98 -13.66 12.10 -7.28
C PHE A 98 -13.82 13.16 -6.19
N THR A 99 -14.76 14.10 -6.40
CA THR A 99 -14.99 15.21 -5.48
C THR A 99 -16.36 15.14 -4.84
N LYS A 100 -16.50 15.77 -3.69
CA LYS A 100 -17.79 16.00 -3.05
C LYS A 100 -18.53 17.08 -3.81
N ASP A 101 -19.86 16.96 -3.89
CA ASP A 101 -20.71 18.01 -4.42
C ASP A 101 -20.74 19.23 -3.49
N GLU A 102 -20.58 20.41 -4.05
CA GLU A 102 -20.73 21.65 -3.30
C GLU A 102 -22.23 21.99 -3.17
N PRO A 103 -22.66 22.49 -2.00
CA PRO A 103 -24.04 22.84 -1.75
C PRO A 103 -24.50 23.92 -2.75
N ASN A 104 -25.70 23.75 -3.26
CA ASN A 104 -26.34 24.69 -4.21
C ASN A 104 -25.60 24.89 -5.54
N SER A 105 -24.76 23.94 -5.94
CA SER A 105 -24.00 23.99 -7.19
C SER A 105 -24.39 22.85 -8.13
N THR A 106 -24.39 23.14 -9.44
CA THR A 106 -24.49 22.10 -10.45
C THR A 106 -23.20 21.26 -10.49
N PRO A 107 -23.25 20.01 -10.97
CA PRO A 107 -22.06 19.16 -11.10
C PRO A 107 -20.93 19.86 -11.85
N GLU A 108 -21.25 20.53 -12.96
CA GLU A 108 -20.28 21.25 -13.79
C GLU A 108 -19.58 22.39 -13.03
N LYS A 109 -20.36 23.18 -12.27
CA LYS A 109 -19.80 24.25 -11.44
C LYS A 109 -18.90 23.71 -10.34
N THR A 110 -19.26 22.56 -9.76
CA THR A 110 -18.45 21.87 -8.76
C THR A 110 -17.10 21.42 -9.37
N GLU A 111 -17.13 20.84 -10.56
CA GLU A 111 -15.91 20.42 -11.27
C GLU A 111 -15.01 21.62 -11.61
N GLN A 112 -15.60 22.70 -12.11
CA GLN A 112 -14.88 23.95 -12.38
C GLN A 112 -14.26 24.57 -11.12
N PHE A 113 -14.98 24.52 -10.00
CA PHE A 113 -14.49 25.02 -8.71
C PHE A 113 -13.24 24.24 -8.28
N TYR A 114 -13.29 22.91 -8.29
CA TYR A 114 -12.14 22.09 -7.92
C TYR A 114 -11.01 22.21 -8.94
N ARG A 115 -11.29 22.37 -10.21
CA ARG A 115 -10.26 22.65 -11.23
C ARG A 115 -9.54 23.96 -10.97
N LYS A 116 -10.27 25.03 -10.62
CA LYS A 116 -9.68 26.31 -10.21
C LYS A 116 -8.84 26.16 -8.93
N LEU A 117 -9.34 25.38 -7.96
CA LEU A 117 -8.60 25.10 -6.72
C LEU A 117 -7.27 24.39 -7.01
N LEU A 118 -7.27 23.34 -7.84
CA LEU A 118 -6.05 22.61 -8.21
C LEU A 118 -5.06 23.52 -8.97
N ASN A 119 -5.56 24.33 -9.90
CA ASN A 119 -4.72 25.29 -10.65
C ASN A 119 -4.10 26.35 -9.73
N LYS A 120 -4.83 26.84 -8.71
CA LYS A 120 -4.30 27.77 -7.69
C LYS A 120 -3.12 27.16 -6.93
N HIS A 121 -3.11 25.86 -6.70
CA HIS A 121 -2.03 25.14 -6.04
C HIS A 121 -0.99 24.58 -7.02
N GLY A 122 -1.07 24.92 -8.31
CA GLY A 122 -0.11 24.51 -9.34
C GLY A 122 -0.18 23.03 -9.73
N ILE A 123 -1.30 22.35 -9.44
CA ILE A 123 -1.48 20.92 -9.69
C ILE A 123 -2.10 20.73 -11.07
N LYS A 124 -1.32 20.16 -12.00
CA LYS A 124 -1.75 19.85 -13.38
C LYS A 124 -1.86 18.35 -13.65
N THR A 125 -1.47 17.52 -12.69
CA THR A 125 -1.41 16.05 -12.83
C THR A 125 -2.77 15.38 -12.88
N VAL A 126 -3.85 16.08 -12.49
CA VAL A 126 -5.21 15.53 -12.50
C VAL A 126 -5.85 15.78 -13.87
N SER A 127 -6.07 14.69 -14.63
CA SER A 127 -6.65 14.74 -15.98
C SER A 127 -8.13 15.09 -15.94
N GLN A 128 -8.91 14.42 -15.08
CA GLN A 128 -10.35 14.64 -14.98
C GLN A 128 -10.83 14.72 -13.53
N ILE A 129 -11.83 15.57 -13.32
CA ILE A 129 -12.53 15.70 -12.04
C ILE A 129 -13.97 15.25 -12.26
N ILE A 130 -14.47 14.39 -11.39
CA ILE A 130 -15.84 13.86 -11.45
C ILE A 130 -16.52 14.13 -10.11
N SER A 131 -17.65 14.82 -10.16
CA SER A 131 -18.44 15.08 -8.96
C SER A 131 -19.18 13.82 -8.50
N LEU A 132 -19.54 13.73 -7.23
CA LEU A 132 -20.28 12.58 -6.70
C LEU A 132 -21.65 12.43 -7.38
N GLN A 133 -22.27 13.53 -7.75
CA GLN A 133 -23.57 13.55 -8.45
C GLN A 133 -23.44 13.01 -9.87
N THR A 134 -22.42 13.43 -10.63
CA THR A 134 -22.09 12.90 -11.96
C THR A 134 -21.81 11.40 -11.87
N LEU A 135 -21.03 10.98 -10.88
CA LEU A 135 -20.73 9.57 -10.66
C LEU A 135 -22.00 8.73 -10.42
N LYS A 136 -22.97 9.24 -9.66
CA LYS A 136 -24.24 8.56 -9.40
C LYS A 136 -25.16 8.49 -10.60
N LYS A 137 -25.18 9.55 -11.43
CA LYS A 137 -26.09 9.65 -12.58
C LYS A 137 -25.55 8.93 -13.81
N GLU A 138 -24.32 9.24 -14.20
CA GLU A 138 -23.73 8.77 -15.47
C GLU A 138 -23.08 7.39 -15.36
N TYR A 139 -22.42 7.12 -14.23
CA TYR A 139 -21.70 5.84 -14.01
C TYR A 139 -22.51 4.83 -13.18
N LYS A 140 -23.83 4.79 -13.41
CA LYS A 140 -24.71 3.83 -12.75
C LYS A 140 -24.57 2.43 -13.36
N SER A 141 -24.50 2.35 -14.71
CA SER A 141 -24.41 1.09 -15.43
C SER A 141 -23.06 0.40 -15.24
N TYR A 142 -23.06 -0.93 -15.35
CA TYR A 142 -21.85 -1.76 -15.27
C TYR A 142 -20.81 -1.38 -16.32
N GLU A 143 -21.25 -1.20 -17.55
CA GLU A 143 -20.37 -0.84 -18.68
C GLU A 143 -19.72 0.54 -18.49
N ALA A 144 -20.49 1.54 -18.04
CA ALA A 144 -19.94 2.88 -17.76
C ALA A 144 -18.83 2.81 -16.69
N LYS A 145 -19.02 2.01 -15.64
CA LYS A 145 -17.99 1.79 -14.62
C LYS A 145 -16.74 1.11 -15.18
N LEU A 146 -16.89 0.14 -16.07
CA LEU A 146 -15.74 -0.51 -16.71
C LEU A 146 -15.01 0.43 -17.64
N ARG A 147 -15.72 1.25 -18.42
CA ARG A 147 -15.11 2.29 -19.27
C ARG A 147 -14.32 3.28 -18.42
N LEU A 148 -14.91 3.79 -17.32
CA LEU A 148 -14.23 4.68 -16.39
C LEU A 148 -12.95 4.03 -15.84
N LEU A 149 -13.02 2.75 -15.46
CA LEU A 149 -11.89 2.01 -14.92
C LEU A 149 -10.75 1.81 -15.94
N SER A 150 -11.10 1.68 -17.24
CA SER A 150 -10.10 1.53 -18.31
C SER A 150 -9.54 2.88 -18.79
N SER A 151 -10.29 3.97 -18.64
CA SER A 151 -9.88 5.30 -19.10
C SER A 151 -8.82 5.96 -18.22
N PHE A 152 -8.67 5.52 -16.96
CA PHE A 152 -7.72 6.13 -16.01
C PHE A 152 -6.89 5.08 -15.32
N ASP A 153 -5.64 5.42 -15.06
CA ASP A 153 -4.70 4.54 -14.37
C ASP A 153 -4.79 4.67 -12.86
N PHE A 154 -5.05 5.88 -12.39
CA PHE A 154 -5.11 6.16 -10.97
C PHE A 154 -6.32 6.99 -10.56
N PHE A 155 -6.85 6.67 -9.39
CA PHE A 155 -8.02 7.33 -8.85
C PHE A 155 -7.70 7.98 -7.51
N LEU A 156 -8.00 9.27 -7.42
CA LEU A 156 -8.00 10.04 -6.18
C LEU A 156 -9.43 10.28 -5.72
N THR A 157 -9.64 10.43 -4.44
CA THR A 157 -10.95 10.76 -3.88
C THR A 157 -10.84 11.72 -2.72
N ASP A 158 -11.79 12.62 -2.61
CA ASP A 158 -11.96 13.44 -1.42
C ASP A 158 -12.20 12.55 -0.19
N ALA A 159 -11.48 12.83 0.90
CA ALA A 159 -11.60 12.10 2.16
C ALA A 159 -13.03 12.05 2.70
N ARG A 160 -13.81 13.09 2.44
CA ARG A 160 -15.21 13.24 2.87
C ARG A 160 -16.16 12.22 2.24
N ILE A 161 -15.91 11.80 1.00
CA ILE A 161 -16.78 10.87 0.26
C ILE A 161 -16.26 9.43 0.21
N ARG A 162 -15.07 9.17 0.75
CA ARG A 162 -14.42 7.86 0.72
C ARG A 162 -15.33 6.71 1.14
N ARG A 163 -16.19 6.92 2.14
CA ARG A 163 -17.09 5.88 2.66
C ARG A 163 -18.23 5.52 1.71
N LEU A 164 -18.62 6.46 0.83
CA LEU A 164 -19.72 6.28 -0.12
C LEU A 164 -19.27 5.59 -1.42
N LEU A 165 -17.99 5.71 -1.76
CA LEU A 165 -17.44 5.19 -3.01
C LEU A 165 -17.60 3.70 -3.22
N PRO A 166 -17.38 2.80 -2.24
CA PRO A 166 -17.48 1.36 -2.46
C PRO A 166 -18.83 0.93 -3.05
N SER A 167 -19.92 1.54 -2.60
CA SER A 167 -21.28 1.25 -3.12
C SER A 167 -21.51 1.82 -4.52
N LEU A 168 -20.83 2.92 -4.88
CA LEU A 168 -21.03 3.61 -6.16
C LEU A 168 -20.18 3.01 -7.28
N ILE A 169 -18.89 2.81 -7.05
CA ILE A 169 -17.94 2.29 -8.06
C ILE A 169 -18.02 0.77 -8.22
N GLY A 170 -18.40 0.05 -7.15
CA GLY A 170 -18.56 -1.40 -7.16
C GLY A 170 -17.24 -2.18 -7.03
N ARG A 171 -17.34 -3.53 -7.09
CA ARG A 171 -16.23 -4.44 -6.77
C ARG A 171 -15.08 -4.45 -7.80
N HIS A 172 -15.34 -4.07 -9.05
CA HIS A 172 -14.36 -4.18 -10.13
C HIS A 172 -13.12 -3.32 -9.92
N PHE A 173 -13.28 -2.13 -9.35
CA PHE A 173 -12.15 -1.27 -8.97
C PHE A 173 -11.26 -1.95 -7.93
N TYR A 174 -11.85 -2.68 -6.99
CA TYR A 174 -11.12 -3.41 -5.95
C TYR A 174 -10.43 -4.67 -6.50
N GLN A 175 -11.11 -5.41 -7.39
CA GLN A 175 -10.55 -6.60 -8.03
C GLN A 175 -9.33 -6.27 -8.91
N ARG A 176 -9.39 -5.17 -9.65
CA ARG A 176 -8.27 -4.67 -10.47
C ARG A 176 -7.26 -3.85 -9.69
N LYS A 177 -7.39 -3.79 -8.34
CA LYS A 177 -6.50 -3.04 -7.45
C LYS A 177 -6.42 -1.51 -7.72
N LYS A 178 -7.27 -0.96 -8.60
CA LYS A 178 -7.39 0.48 -8.87
C LYS A 178 -8.30 1.16 -7.81
N VAL A 179 -7.96 1.00 -6.54
CA VAL A 179 -8.74 1.55 -5.43
C VAL A 179 -8.47 3.05 -5.27
N PRO A 180 -9.50 3.92 -5.21
CA PRO A 180 -9.30 5.35 -5.03
C PRO A 180 -8.59 5.68 -3.72
N VAL A 181 -7.54 6.49 -3.80
CA VAL A 181 -6.76 6.95 -2.65
C VAL A 181 -7.35 8.23 -2.11
N SER A 182 -7.61 8.28 -0.81
CA SER A 182 -8.22 9.46 -0.18
C SER A 182 -7.22 10.60 -0.01
N VAL A 183 -7.63 11.80 -0.43
CA VAL A 183 -6.89 13.06 -0.31
C VAL A 183 -7.73 14.05 0.49
N ASN A 184 -7.10 14.85 1.33
CA ASN A 184 -7.77 15.93 2.03
C ASN A 184 -7.68 17.22 1.20
N LEU A 185 -8.75 17.55 0.46
CA LEU A 185 -8.81 18.75 -0.39
C LEU A 185 -8.87 20.07 0.39
N LEU A 186 -9.03 20.01 1.73
CA LEU A 186 -9.05 21.17 2.61
C LEU A 186 -7.69 21.47 3.23
N SER A 187 -6.67 20.68 2.93
CA SER A 187 -5.34 20.88 3.50
C SER A 187 -4.68 22.16 2.96
N LYS A 188 -3.91 22.84 3.81
CA LYS A 188 -3.16 24.05 3.42
C LYS A 188 -2.10 23.73 2.35
N ASN A 189 -1.49 22.54 2.44
CA ASN A 189 -0.44 22.08 1.52
C ASN A 189 -0.96 21.00 0.58
N LEU A 190 -2.00 21.34 -0.20
CA LEU A 190 -2.69 20.42 -1.11
C LEU A 190 -1.74 19.81 -2.15
N SER A 191 -0.81 20.59 -2.68
CA SER A 191 0.17 20.12 -3.68
C SER A 191 1.02 18.97 -3.14
N ARG A 192 1.56 19.12 -1.93
CA ARG A 192 2.34 18.08 -1.29
C ARG A 192 1.51 16.82 -1.03
N GLU A 193 0.30 16.98 -0.51
CA GLU A 193 -0.56 15.83 -0.20
C GLU A 193 -0.96 15.05 -1.44
N ILE A 194 -1.26 15.71 -2.55
CA ILE A 194 -1.56 15.05 -3.82
C ILE A 194 -0.32 14.35 -4.37
N ASN A 195 0.84 14.99 -4.35
CA ASN A 195 2.09 14.37 -4.80
C ASN A 195 2.47 13.17 -3.93
N ASP A 196 2.31 13.25 -2.61
CA ASP A 196 2.53 12.13 -1.69
C ASP A 196 1.54 10.97 -1.92
N CYS A 197 0.33 11.27 -2.41
CA CYS A 197 -0.63 10.25 -2.78
C CYS A 197 -0.32 9.58 -4.12
N ILE A 198 0.18 10.34 -5.08
CA ILE A 198 0.55 9.84 -6.42
C ILE A 198 1.86 9.05 -6.33
N GLY A 199 2.89 9.62 -5.70
CA GLY A 199 4.21 8.98 -5.55
C GLY A 199 4.28 7.90 -4.48
N GLY A 200 3.27 7.83 -3.60
CA GLY A 200 3.25 6.89 -2.50
C GLY A 200 2.56 5.56 -2.80
N THR A 201 2.64 4.67 -1.84
CA THR A 201 1.91 3.39 -1.86
C THR A 201 1.15 3.17 -0.57
N VAL A 202 0.21 2.25 -0.57
CA VAL A 202 -0.59 1.91 0.60
C VAL A 202 -0.23 0.51 1.07
N LEU A 203 0.26 0.45 2.28
CA LEU A 203 0.60 -0.76 2.99
C LEU A 203 -0.63 -1.26 3.75
N ASN A 204 -1.16 -2.41 3.37
CA ASN A 204 -2.22 -3.07 4.12
C ASN A 204 -1.61 -4.14 5.01
N ILE A 205 -1.68 -3.92 6.31
CA ILE A 205 -1.19 -4.87 7.31
C ILE A 205 -2.38 -5.67 7.81
N SER A 206 -2.44 -6.95 7.47
CA SER A 206 -3.48 -7.86 7.94
C SER A 206 -3.22 -8.28 9.40
N LYS A 207 -4.28 -8.67 10.10
CA LYS A 207 -4.13 -9.23 11.44
C LYS A 207 -3.86 -10.73 11.45
N SER A 208 -3.80 -11.38 10.28
CA SER A 208 -3.68 -12.84 10.16
C SER A 208 -2.24 -13.36 10.16
N GLY A 209 -1.22 -12.48 10.06
CA GLY A 209 0.17 -12.92 10.03
C GLY A 209 1.16 -11.80 10.25
N SER A 210 2.40 -12.18 10.60
CA SER A 210 3.53 -11.27 10.79
C SER A 210 4.29 -10.96 9.51
N PHE A 211 4.03 -11.71 8.42
CA PHE A 211 4.68 -11.52 7.13
C PHE A 211 3.79 -10.69 6.20
N GLN A 212 4.37 -9.67 5.61
CA GLN A 212 3.72 -8.83 4.60
C GLN A 212 4.61 -8.79 3.36
N CYS A 213 4.06 -9.20 2.23
CA CYS A 213 4.74 -9.19 0.95
C CYS A 213 4.23 -8.01 0.11
N TYR A 214 5.16 -7.23 -0.42
CA TYR A 214 4.86 -6.10 -1.31
C TYR A 214 5.41 -6.38 -2.68
N THR A 215 4.57 -6.19 -3.69
CA THR A 215 4.95 -6.20 -5.08
C THR A 215 5.16 -4.75 -5.51
N TYR A 216 6.35 -4.42 -5.97
CA TYR A 216 6.60 -3.22 -6.75
C TYR A 216 6.39 -3.60 -8.22
N TRP A 217 5.51 -2.89 -8.86
CA TRP A 217 5.26 -3.01 -10.29
C TRP A 217 6.29 -2.24 -11.08
#